data_67a223e6d150b7ff8ea64bd92f4b13ba
#
_entry.id   67a223e6d150b7ff8ea64bd92f4b13ba
#
_cell.length_a   1.000
_cell.length_b   1.000
_cell.length_c   1.000
_cell.angle_alpha   90.00
_cell.angle_beta   90.00
_cell.angle_gamma   90.00
#
_symmetry.space_group_name_H-M   'P 1'
#
loop_
_entity.id
_entity.type
_entity.pdbx_description
1 polymer ?
#
loop_
_entity_poly.entity_id
_entity_poly.type
_entity_poly.pdbx_seq_one_letter_code
_entity_poly.pdbx_strand_id
1 'polypeptide(L)'
;MANRITMSICGEDYTLVADESAAYMEKVGALVDEKMTQLQEGAHVSRIDAAVLTAVNLADELLKAQEAAENLRRQLKTYQDEASQAKAEASELKRQLFKAQQGHK
;
A
#
# COMPACT_ATOMS: atom_id res chain seq x y z
N MET A 1 16.70 -9.84 -14.22
CA MET A 1 16.47 -10.48 -15.53
C MET A 1 14.99 -10.59 -15.81
N ALA A 2 14.60 -10.30 -17.03
CA ALA A 2 13.21 -10.43 -17.43
C ALA A 2 12.79 -11.90 -17.48
N ASN A 3 11.67 -12.21 -16.85
CA ASN A 3 11.10 -13.56 -16.82
C ASN A 3 9.90 -13.63 -17.76
N ARG A 4 9.85 -14.73 -18.50
CA ARG A 4 8.66 -15.02 -19.31
C ARG A 4 7.69 -15.81 -18.45
N ILE A 5 6.50 -15.26 -18.24
CA ILE A 5 5.52 -15.81 -17.30
C ILE A 5 4.21 -16.01 -18.05
N THR A 6 3.63 -17.19 -17.88
CA THR A 6 2.30 -17.49 -18.40
C THR A 6 1.32 -17.54 -17.26
N MET A 7 0.21 -16.83 -17.40
CA MET A 7 -0.86 -16.81 -16.39
C MET A 7 -2.19 -17.06 -17.07
N SER A 8 -3.10 -17.69 -16.32
CA SER A 8 -4.45 -17.97 -16.82
C SER A 8 -5.41 -16.95 -16.23
N ILE A 9 -6.12 -16.24 -17.12
CA ILE A 9 -7.11 -15.23 -16.73
C ILE A 9 -8.40 -15.49 -17.48
N CYS A 10 -9.47 -15.75 -16.76
CA CYS A 10 -10.78 -16.10 -17.31
C CYS A 10 -10.69 -17.22 -18.34
N GLY A 11 -9.93 -18.25 -18.00
CA GLY A 11 -9.80 -19.44 -18.83
C GLY A 11 -8.89 -19.34 -20.04
N GLU A 12 -8.21 -18.21 -20.23
CA GLU A 12 -7.23 -18.05 -21.32
C GLU A 12 -5.85 -17.79 -20.76
N ASP A 13 -4.84 -18.33 -21.44
CA ASP A 13 -3.47 -18.18 -21.05
C ASP A 13 -2.86 -16.96 -21.74
N TYR A 14 -2.17 -16.17 -20.94
CA TYR A 14 -1.44 -14.99 -21.41
C TYR A 14 0.02 -15.11 -21.00
N THR A 15 0.91 -14.89 -21.92
CA THR A 15 2.33 -14.90 -21.66
C THR A 15 2.87 -13.48 -21.74
N LEU A 16 3.57 -13.08 -20.70
CA LEU A 16 4.16 -11.75 -20.64
C LEU A 16 5.58 -11.82 -20.10
N VAL A 17 6.30 -10.72 -20.27
CA VAL A 17 7.67 -10.61 -19.78
C VAL A 17 7.67 -9.58 -18.66
N ALA A 18 8.20 -9.97 -17.51
CA ALA A 18 8.24 -9.10 -16.33
C ALA A 18 9.59 -9.24 -15.62
N ASP A 19 10.02 -8.19 -14.97
CA ASP A 19 11.26 -8.19 -14.18
C ASP A 19 11.07 -8.78 -12.79
N GLU A 20 9.83 -8.84 -12.32
CA GLU A 20 9.48 -9.37 -11.02
C GLU A 20 9.55 -10.91 -11.02
N SER A 21 9.55 -11.51 -9.82
CA SER A 21 9.59 -12.96 -9.69
C SER A 21 8.31 -13.60 -10.21
N ALA A 22 8.43 -14.87 -10.63
CA ALA A 22 7.28 -15.65 -11.09
C ALA A 22 6.21 -15.76 -9.99
N ALA A 23 6.63 -15.99 -8.74
CA ALA A 23 5.70 -16.10 -7.62
C ALA A 23 4.88 -14.82 -7.41
N TYR A 24 5.54 -13.67 -7.53
CA TYR A 24 4.85 -12.38 -7.42
C TYR A 24 3.87 -12.19 -8.57
N MET A 25 4.29 -12.47 -9.78
CA MET A 25 3.44 -12.30 -10.96
C MET A 25 2.26 -13.27 -10.97
N GLU A 26 2.40 -14.44 -10.37
CA GLU A 26 1.26 -15.34 -10.19
C GLU A 26 0.19 -14.73 -9.28
N LYS A 27 0.61 -14.04 -8.24
CA LYS A 27 -0.33 -13.31 -7.36
C LYS A 27 -1.03 -12.18 -8.11
N VAL A 28 -0.29 -11.46 -8.93
CA VAL A 28 -0.86 -10.38 -9.76
C VAL A 28 -1.91 -10.94 -10.70
N GLY A 29 -1.58 -12.02 -11.41
CA GLY A 29 -2.49 -12.67 -12.34
C GLY A 29 -3.74 -13.24 -11.66
N ALA A 30 -3.55 -13.85 -10.48
CA ALA A 30 -4.64 -14.40 -9.70
C ALA A 30 -5.64 -13.32 -9.27
N LEU A 31 -5.14 -12.14 -8.90
CA LEU A 31 -6.00 -11.02 -8.53
C LEU A 31 -6.85 -10.55 -9.70
N VAL A 32 -6.26 -10.42 -10.88
CA VAL A 32 -6.98 -10.02 -12.10
C VAL A 32 -8.01 -11.08 -12.47
N ASP A 33 -7.61 -12.35 -12.45
CA ASP A 33 -8.48 -13.49 -12.76
C ASP A 33 -9.71 -13.50 -11.86
N GLU A 34 -9.51 -13.37 -10.56
CA GLU A 34 -10.59 -13.36 -9.57
C GLU A 34 -11.58 -12.23 -9.85
N LYS A 35 -11.08 -11.02 -10.06
CA LYS A 35 -11.95 -9.86 -10.29
C LYS A 35 -12.73 -9.97 -11.61
N MET A 36 -12.08 -10.40 -12.68
CA MET A 36 -12.75 -10.57 -13.97
C MET A 36 -13.80 -11.67 -13.91
N THR A 37 -13.47 -12.78 -13.24
CA THR A 37 -14.41 -13.91 -13.10
C THR A 37 -15.65 -13.47 -12.31
N GLN A 38 -15.47 -12.73 -11.23
CA GLN A 38 -16.60 -12.23 -10.43
C GLN A 38 -17.52 -11.33 -11.26
N LEU A 39 -16.93 -10.45 -12.08
CA LEU A 39 -17.69 -9.54 -12.91
C LEU A 39 -18.46 -10.29 -14.00
N GLN A 40 -17.84 -11.27 -14.63
CA GLN A 40 -18.52 -12.08 -15.65
C GLN A 40 -19.68 -12.87 -15.07
N GLU A 41 -19.51 -13.47 -13.90
CA GLU A 41 -20.55 -14.25 -13.25
C GLU A 41 -21.69 -13.39 -12.71
N GLY A 42 -21.33 -12.25 -12.09
CA GLY A 42 -22.33 -11.39 -11.46
C GLY A 42 -23.09 -10.52 -12.42
N ALA A 43 -22.42 -9.92 -13.41
CA ALA A 43 -23.01 -8.96 -14.31
C ALA A 43 -23.27 -9.49 -15.72
N HIS A 44 -22.85 -10.72 -16.01
CA HIS A 44 -23.00 -11.35 -17.34
C HIS A 44 -22.44 -10.50 -18.48
N VAL A 45 -21.32 -9.86 -18.25
CA VAL A 45 -20.66 -9.00 -19.24
C VAL A 45 -19.69 -9.80 -20.10
N SER A 46 -19.33 -9.26 -21.25
CA SER A 46 -18.34 -9.86 -22.14
C SER A 46 -16.96 -9.83 -21.45
N ARG A 47 -16.03 -10.63 -22.01
CA ARG A 47 -14.65 -10.63 -21.51
C ARG A 47 -14.00 -9.24 -21.59
N ILE A 48 -14.21 -8.54 -22.70
CA ILE A 48 -13.65 -7.19 -22.88
C ILE A 48 -14.24 -6.23 -21.85
N ASP A 49 -15.55 -6.26 -21.65
CA ASP A 49 -16.18 -5.42 -20.66
C ASP A 49 -15.71 -5.76 -19.25
N ALA A 50 -15.55 -7.05 -18.94
CA ALA A 50 -15.01 -7.48 -17.64
C ALA A 50 -13.59 -6.95 -17.44
N ALA A 51 -12.77 -6.97 -18.48
CA ALA A 51 -11.40 -6.44 -18.40
C ALA A 51 -11.39 -4.93 -18.14
N VAL A 52 -12.23 -4.19 -18.84
CA VAL A 52 -12.34 -2.73 -18.67
C VAL A 52 -12.83 -2.40 -17.26
N LEU A 53 -13.89 -3.07 -16.81
CA LEU A 53 -14.43 -2.85 -15.47
C LEU A 53 -13.43 -3.25 -14.37
N THR A 54 -12.68 -4.32 -14.60
CA THR A 54 -11.61 -4.73 -13.67
C THR A 54 -10.53 -3.66 -13.59
N ALA A 55 -10.12 -3.10 -14.74
CA ALA A 55 -9.12 -2.03 -14.76
C ALA A 55 -9.61 -0.81 -13.99
N VAL A 56 -10.86 -0.41 -14.18
CA VAL A 56 -11.45 0.72 -13.45
C VAL A 56 -11.48 0.43 -11.95
N ASN A 57 -11.90 -0.78 -11.58
CA ASN A 57 -11.97 -1.19 -10.17
C ASN A 57 -10.58 -1.17 -9.52
N LEU A 58 -9.58 -1.72 -10.20
CA LEU A 58 -8.21 -1.74 -9.69
C LEU A 58 -7.62 -0.34 -9.59
N ALA A 59 -7.92 0.53 -10.54
CA ALA A 59 -7.48 1.93 -10.49
C ALA A 59 -8.11 2.65 -9.30
N ASP A 60 -9.40 2.41 -9.04
CA ASP A 60 -10.08 2.97 -7.88
C ASP A 60 -9.42 2.51 -6.58
N GLU A 61 -9.18 1.21 -6.47
CA GLU A 61 -8.51 0.66 -5.29
C GLU A 61 -7.09 1.21 -5.11
N LEU A 62 -6.36 1.38 -6.22
CA LEU A 62 -5.02 1.96 -6.18
C LEU A 62 -5.04 3.38 -5.64
N LEU A 63 -5.93 4.21 -6.16
CA LEU A 63 -6.03 5.61 -5.72
C LEU A 63 -6.42 5.71 -4.25
N LYS A 64 -7.34 4.86 -3.80
CA LYS A 64 -7.73 4.80 -2.38
C LYS A 64 -6.58 4.34 -1.50
N ALA A 65 -5.82 3.35 -1.97
CA ALA A 65 -4.65 2.86 -1.22
C ALA A 65 -3.55 3.92 -1.14
N GLN A 66 -3.33 4.67 -2.22
CA GLN A 66 -2.37 5.76 -2.23
C GLN A 66 -2.77 6.88 -1.28
N GLU A 67 -4.06 7.22 -1.23
CA GLU A 67 -4.58 8.21 -0.29
C GLU A 67 -4.41 7.75 1.15
N ALA A 68 -4.73 6.48 1.43
CA ALA A 68 -4.55 5.90 2.76
C ALA A 68 -3.08 5.91 3.17
N ALA A 69 -2.18 5.58 2.25
CA ALA A 69 -0.74 5.60 2.52
C ALA A 69 -0.26 7.02 2.82
N GLU A 70 -0.75 8.01 2.08
CA GLU A 70 -0.40 9.40 2.31
C GLU A 70 -0.88 9.87 3.68
N ASN A 71 -2.11 9.51 4.06
CA ASN A 71 -2.65 9.83 5.38
C ASN A 71 -1.82 9.20 6.50
N LEU A 72 -1.40 7.95 6.32
CA LEU A 72 -0.55 7.26 7.28
C LEU A 72 0.82 7.93 7.42
N ARG A 73 1.40 8.38 6.31
CA ARG A 73 2.67 9.12 6.34
C ARG A 73 2.53 10.42 7.12
N ARG A 74 1.43 11.14 6.94
CA ARG A 74 1.17 12.37 7.68
C ARG A 74 0.98 12.10 9.17
N GLN A 75 0.25 11.03 9.52
CA GLN A 75 0.07 10.63 10.90
C GLN A 75 1.39 10.23 11.54
N LEU A 76 2.22 9.48 10.81
CA LEU A 76 3.53 9.08 11.28
C LEU A 76 4.40 10.30 11.57
N LYS A 77 4.41 11.27 10.65
CA LYS A 77 5.16 12.50 10.84
C LYS A 77 4.69 13.25 12.07
N THR A 78 3.37 13.36 12.26
CA THR A 78 2.79 14.02 13.43
C THR A 78 3.24 13.34 14.72
N TYR A 79 3.18 12.00 14.78
CA TYR A 79 3.62 11.26 15.95
C TYR A 79 5.11 11.41 16.20
N GLN A 80 5.92 11.44 15.14
CA GLN A 80 7.35 11.67 15.27
C GLN A 80 7.67 13.06 15.80
N ASP A 81 6.95 14.08 15.31
CA ASP A 81 7.11 15.45 15.79
C ASP A 81 6.70 15.58 17.25
N GLU A 82 5.57 14.96 17.64
CA GLU A 82 5.11 14.94 19.01
C GLU A 82 6.11 14.24 19.94
N ALA A 83 6.66 13.11 19.49
CA ALA A 83 7.66 12.38 20.27
C ALA A 83 8.93 13.18 20.43
N SER A 84 9.37 13.88 19.38
CA SER A 84 10.55 14.75 19.44
C SER A 84 10.33 15.91 20.40
N GLN A 85 9.15 16.52 20.36
CA GLN A 85 8.79 17.62 21.24
C GLN A 85 8.74 17.16 22.70
N ALA A 86 8.11 16.03 22.96
CA ALA A 86 8.02 15.46 24.31
C ALA A 86 9.42 15.16 24.87
N LYS A 87 10.31 14.64 24.03
CA LYS A 87 11.69 14.36 24.42
C LYS A 87 12.46 15.63 24.75
N ALA A 88 12.25 16.68 23.95
CA ALA A 88 12.90 17.98 24.18
C ALA A 88 12.39 18.60 25.47
N GLU A 89 11.08 18.52 25.73
CA GLU A 89 10.49 19.02 26.96
C GLU A 89 10.99 18.28 28.18
N ALA A 90 11.13 16.96 28.09
CA ALA A 90 11.68 16.14 29.17
C ALA A 90 13.12 16.51 29.47
N SER A 91 13.92 16.74 28.44
CA SER A 91 15.31 17.15 28.59
C SER A 91 15.41 18.53 29.26
N GLU A 92 14.56 19.48 28.85
CA GLU A 92 14.52 20.82 29.43
C GLU A 92 14.10 20.76 30.90
N LEU A 93 13.11 19.96 31.22
CA LEU A 93 12.67 19.79 32.61
C LEU A 93 13.79 19.21 33.49
N LYS A 94 14.52 18.24 32.99
CA LYS A 94 15.68 17.69 33.71
C LYS A 94 16.74 18.75 33.97
N ARG A 95 17.00 19.60 32.97
CA ARG A 95 17.97 20.67 33.09
C ARG A 95 17.53 21.68 34.15
N GLN A 96 16.25 22.07 34.14
CA GLN A 96 15.69 22.99 35.11
C GLN A 96 15.75 22.39 36.52
N LEU A 97 15.42 21.14 36.65
CA LEU A 97 15.46 20.45 37.94
C LEU A 97 16.89 20.41 38.48
N PHE A 98 17.86 20.10 37.63
CA PHE A 98 19.27 20.09 38.01
C PHE A 98 19.72 21.47 38.52
N LYS A 99 19.36 22.53 37.81
CA LYS A 99 19.67 23.90 38.23
C LYS A 99 19.01 24.26 39.57
N ALA A 100 17.76 23.87 39.75
CA ALA A 100 17.07 24.12 41.00
C ALA A 100 17.73 23.44 42.19
N GLN A 101 18.19 22.20 41.99
CA GLN A 101 18.91 21.45 43.01
C GLN A 101 20.24 22.09 43.35
N GLN A 102 20.95 22.61 42.35
CA GLN A 102 22.21 23.30 42.59
C GLN A 102 22.03 24.67 43.23
N GLY A 103 20.89 25.30 43.04
CA GLY A 103 20.59 26.58 43.64
C GLY A 103 20.32 26.54 45.14
N HIS A 104 20.11 25.36 45.68
CA HIS A 104 19.91 25.16 47.12
C HIS A 104 21.24 24.96 47.83
N LYS A 105 21.75 25.99 48.39
CA LYS A 105 22.92 25.90 49.28
C LYS A 105 22.50 26.03 50.73
#